data_155b7f84f3e10cbce1d760d5173e03aa
#
_entry.id   155b7f84f3e10cbce1d760d5173e03aa
#
_cell.length_a   1.000
_cell.length_b   1.000
_cell.length_c   1.000
_cell.angle_alpha   90.00
_cell.angle_beta   90.00
_cell.angle_gamma   90.00
#
_symmetry.space_group_name_H-M   'P 1'
#
loop_
_entity.id
_entity.type
_entity.pdbx_description
1 polymer ?
#
loop_
_entity_poly.entity_id
_entity_poly.type
_entity_poly.pdbx_seq_one_letter_code
_entity_poly.pdbx_strand_id
1 'polypeptide(L)'
;MSTININREEAHKAYAELSAEEKAVVEKVVPRRFLIPEDIMERVRTFNEACEEIGKDHEYVRTYAATVLAIKERLDMQDVLSYLRLRVIVCALNEGWDSRDDMYETGFGPHYILLDKEEYEQLSAFDKAMCVELWTDVDGVPLHAKICVCKLCFGNALALRTPELARYAGLQFAREYKCLLFRIQGF
;
A
#
# COMPACT_ATOMS: atom_id res chain seq x y z
N MET A 1 -36.06 20.15 -15.90
CA MET A 1 -34.61 19.91 -15.77
C MET A 1 -34.37 18.44 -16.07
N SER A 2 -33.65 18.11 -17.13
CA SER A 2 -33.28 16.74 -17.44
C SER A 2 -32.15 16.29 -16.52
N THR A 3 -32.37 15.27 -15.74
CA THR A 3 -31.35 14.67 -14.88
C THR A 3 -30.51 13.72 -15.75
N ILE A 4 -29.22 13.97 -15.86
CA ILE A 4 -28.27 13.05 -16.50
C ILE A 4 -27.86 12.03 -15.43
N ASN A 5 -28.22 10.77 -15.63
CA ASN A 5 -27.79 9.68 -14.75
C ASN A 5 -26.44 9.18 -15.26
N ILE A 6 -25.36 9.48 -14.56
CA ILE A 6 -24.02 8.99 -14.90
C ILE A 6 -23.81 7.71 -14.07
N ASN A 7 -23.50 6.61 -14.74
CA ASN A 7 -23.05 5.40 -14.08
C ASN A 7 -21.63 5.65 -13.56
N ARG A 8 -21.49 5.61 -12.23
CA ARG A 8 -20.25 5.97 -11.53
C ARG A 8 -19.09 5.03 -11.89
N GLU A 9 -19.34 3.73 -12.01
CA GLU A 9 -18.33 2.75 -12.40
C GLU A 9 -17.82 2.97 -13.83
N GLU A 10 -18.72 3.27 -14.75
CA GLU A 10 -18.34 3.59 -16.15
C GLU A 10 -17.56 4.90 -16.23
N ALA A 11 -17.94 5.91 -15.43
CA ALA A 11 -17.21 7.16 -15.35
C ALA A 11 -15.79 6.97 -14.81
N HIS A 12 -15.62 6.14 -13.77
CA HIS A 12 -14.30 5.82 -13.21
C HIS A 12 -13.42 5.08 -14.24
N LYS A 13 -13.98 4.10 -14.97
CA LYS A 13 -13.24 3.38 -16.03
C LYS A 13 -12.82 4.32 -17.14
N ALA A 14 -13.75 5.12 -17.66
CA ALA A 14 -13.48 6.07 -18.72
C ALA A 14 -12.41 7.09 -18.30
N TYR A 15 -12.49 7.61 -17.06
CA TYR A 15 -11.50 8.54 -16.54
C TYR A 15 -10.12 7.90 -16.38
N ALA A 16 -10.04 6.62 -15.97
CA ALA A 16 -8.76 5.90 -15.81
C ALA A 16 -8.01 5.78 -17.15
N GLU A 17 -8.73 5.65 -18.27
CA GLU A 17 -8.18 5.50 -19.62
C GLU A 17 -7.69 6.83 -20.26
N LEU A 18 -8.08 7.98 -19.69
CA LEU A 18 -7.66 9.29 -20.20
C LEU A 18 -6.16 9.55 -20.00
N SER A 19 -5.57 10.25 -20.95
CA SER A 19 -4.22 10.81 -20.84
C SER A 19 -4.15 11.88 -19.72
N ALA A 20 -2.95 12.24 -19.29
CA ALA A 20 -2.74 13.25 -18.26
C ALA A 20 -3.32 14.62 -18.66
N GLU A 21 -3.26 14.98 -19.95
CA GLU A 21 -3.80 16.23 -20.46
C GLU A 21 -5.33 16.24 -20.45
N GLU A 22 -5.96 15.13 -20.87
CA GLU A 22 -7.41 14.97 -20.84
C GLU A 22 -7.95 14.96 -19.41
N LYS A 23 -7.28 14.25 -18.47
CA LYS A 23 -7.61 14.29 -17.03
C LYS A 23 -7.61 15.71 -16.50
N ALA A 24 -6.58 16.51 -16.80
CA ALA A 24 -6.48 17.89 -16.37
C ALA A 24 -7.61 18.78 -16.90
N VAL A 25 -8.17 18.47 -18.07
CA VAL A 25 -9.34 19.20 -18.62
C VAL A 25 -10.62 18.76 -17.89
N VAL A 26 -10.83 17.47 -17.72
CA VAL A 26 -12.03 16.92 -17.08
C VAL A 26 -12.14 17.36 -15.62
N GLU A 27 -11.03 17.36 -14.87
CA GLU A 27 -10.99 17.79 -13.46
C GLU A 27 -11.35 19.28 -13.24
N LYS A 28 -11.27 20.11 -14.28
CA LYS A 28 -11.73 21.51 -14.19
C LYS A 28 -13.24 21.66 -14.16
N VAL A 29 -13.96 20.68 -14.69
CA VAL A 29 -15.43 20.75 -14.86
C VAL A 29 -16.19 19.71 -14.03
N VAL A 30 -15.54 18.60 -13.69
CA VAL A 30 -16.13 17.50 -12.91
C VAL A 30 -15.37 17.36 -11.59
N PRO A 31 -16.03 17.51 -10.43
CA PRO A 31 -15.35 17.28 -9.14
C PRO A 31 -14.73 15.88 -9.07
N ARG A 32 -13.49 15.80 -8.61
CA ARG A 32 -12.66 14.58 -8.55
C ARG A 32 -13.39 13.39 -7.92
N ARG A 33 -14.19 13.61 -6.87
CA ARG A 33 -15.00 12.57 -6.19
C ARG A 33 -15.97 11.81 -7.09
N PHE A 34 -16.29 12.33 -8.28
CA PHE A 34 -17.12 11.63 -9.26
C PHE A 34 -16.31 10.89 -10.31
N LEU A 35 -15.00 11.15 -10.37
CA LEU A 35 -14.09 10.62 -11.38
C LEU A 35 -13.25 9.45 -10.87
N ILE A 36 -13.05 9.36 -9.56
CA ILE A 36 -12.24 8.32 -8.93
C ILE A 36 -13.02 7.68 -7.77
N PRO A 37 -12.72 6.41 -7.41
CA PRO A 37 -13.31 5.75 -6.25
C PRO A 37 -13.14 6.59 -4.97
N GLU A 38 -14.14 6.59 -4.10
CA GLU A 38 -14.05 7.26 -2.79
C GLU A 38 -13.13 6.49 -1.84
N ASP A 39 -13.17 5.16 -1.92
CA ASP A 39 -12.34 4.30 -1.09
C ASP A 39 -10.88 4.37 -1.55
N ILE A 40 -10.02 4.79 -0.63
CA ILE A 40 -8.58 4.86 -0.87
C ILE A 40 -7.97 3.49 -1.19
N MET A 41 -8.52 2.40 -0.65
CA MET A 41 -8.06 1.05 -0.92
C MET A 41 -8.37 0.61 -2.36
N GLU A 42 -9.37 1.20 -2.99
CA GLU A 42 -9.63 0.99 -4.42
C GLU A 42 -8.72 1.82 -5.32
N ARG A 43 -8.24 2.98 -4.85
CA ARG A 43 -7.36 3.89 -5.59
C ARG A 43 -5.88 3.49 -5.51
N VAL A 44 -5.46 2.86 -4.41
CA VAL A 44 -4.04 2.57 -4.13
C VAL A 44 -3.84 1.07 -3.99
N ARG A 45 -3.74 0.38 -5.12
CA ARG A 45 -3.50 -1.08 -5.20
C ARG A 45 -2.06 -1.42 -5.57
N THR A 46 -1.33 -0.45 -6.11
CA THR A 46 0.06 -0.61 -6.53
C THR A 46 0.91 0.55 -6.03
N PHE A 47 2.23 0.37 -6.06
CA PHE A 47 3.16 1.44 -5.73
C PHE A 47 3.05 2.64 -6.69
N ASN A 48 2.79 2.39 -7.97
CA ASN A 48 2.64 3.47 -8.95
C ASN A 48 1.39 4.31 -8.67
N GLU A 49 0.26 3.66 -8.35
CA GLU A 49 -0.96 4.35 -7.94
C GLU A 49 -0.76 5.15 -6.64
N ALA A 50 0.03 4.63 -5.68
CA ALA A 50 0.40 5.39 -4.50
C ALA A 50 1.21 6.66 -4.85
N CYS A 51 2.15 6.56 -5.80
CA CYS A 51 2.89 7.72 -6.28
C CYS A 51 2.00 8.75 -6.99
N GLU A 52 1.00 8.28 -7.74
CA GLU A 52 0.04 9.17 -8.42
C GLU A 52 -0.90 9.85 -7.41
N GLU A 53 -1.34 9.13 -6.38
CA GLU A 53 -2.23 9.66 -5.35
C GLU A 53 -1.61 10.82 -4.58
N ILE A 54 -0.35 10.72 -4.14
CA ILE A 54 0.32 11.80 -3.41
C ILE A 54 1.03 12.81 -4.33
N GLY A 55 1.16 12.48 -5.61
CA GLY A 55 1.82 13.32 -6.61
C GLY A 55 3.32 13.07 -6.75
N LYS A 56 3.81 13.16 -7.98
CA LYS A 56 5.22 12.85 -8.34
C LYS A 56 6.23 13.80 -7.69
N ASP A 57 5.81 15.02 -7.34
CA ASP A 57 6.64 16.03 -6.71
C ASP A 57 6.69 15.92 -5.18
N HIS A 58 5.92 14.97 -4.60
CA HIS A 58 5.93 14.74 -3.17
C HIS A 58 7.31 14.29 -2.68
N GLU A 59 7.73 14.78 -1.51
CA GLU A 59 9.08 14.54 -0.98
C GLU A 59 9.45 13.05 -0.90
N TYR A 60 8.51 12.16 -0.51
CA TYR A 60 8.76 10.72 -0.41
C TYR A 60 8.98 10.07 -1.77
N VAL A 61 8.23 10.49 -2.80
CA VAL A 61 8.40 9.98 -4.17
C VAL A 61 9.76 10.42 -4.72
N ARG A 62 10.11 11.69 -4.53
CA ARG A 62 11.42 12.22 -4.95
C ARG A 62 12.58 11.53 -4.22
N THR A 63 12.44 11.32 -2.91
CA THR A 63 13.47 10.63 -2.11
C THR A 63 13.66 9.20 -2.59
N TYR A 64 12.57 8.47 -2.82
CA TYR A 64 12.64 7.12 -3.40
C TYR A 64 13.36 7.13 -4.75
N ALA A 65 12.95 7.99 -5.69
CA ALA A 65 13.53 8.07 -7.02
C ALA A 65 15.03 8.42 -6.97
N ALA A 66 15.43 9.40 -6.15
CA ALA A 66 16.83 9.76 -5.96
C ALA A 66 17.65 8.61 -5.36
N THR A 67 17.07 7.88 -4.39
CA THR A 67 17.74 6.73 -3.77
C THR A 67 17.92 5.58 -4.75
N VAL A 68 16.93 5.26 -5.57
CA VAL A 68 17.04 4.26 -6.65
C VAL A 68 18.20 4.58 -7.58
N LEU A 69 18.31 5.85 -8.00
CA LEU A 69 19.41 6.30 -8.87
C LEU A 69 20.79 6.20 -8.19
N ALA A 70 20.85 6.46 -6.88
CA ALA A 70 22.11 6.44 -6.12
C ALA A 70 22.58 5.00 -5.81
N ILE A 71 21.64 4.10 -5.50
CA ILE A 71 21.95 2.72 -5.10
C ILE A 71 22.25 1.85 -6.33
N LYS A 72 21.60 2.14 -7.47
CA LYS A 72 21.66 1.33 -8.71
C LYS A 72 21.67 -0.19 -8.41
N GLU A 73 22.75 -0.88 -8.62
CA GLU A 73 22.81 -2.35 -8.56
C GLU A 73 23.19 -2.92 -7.17
N ARG A 74 23.06 -2.13 -6.11
CA ARG A 74 23.37 -2.59 -4.75
C ARG A 74 22.22 -3.41 -4.18
N LEU A 75 22.29 -4.72 -4.34
CA LEU A 75 21.29 -5.68 -3.82
C LEU A 75 21.19 -5.69 -2.29
N ASP A 76 22.24 -5.26 -1.60
CA ASP A 76 22.29 -5.18 -0.13
C ASP A 76 21.41 -4.04 0.47
N MET A 77 20.80 -3.21 -0.38
CA MET A 77 19.99 -2.05 0.03
C MET A 77 18.49 -2.22 -0.26
N GLN A 78 18.02 -3.44 -0.48
CA GLN A 78 16.60 -3.69 -0.82
C GLN A 78 15.65 -3.36 0.33
N ASP A 79 16.07 -3.55 1.56
CA ASP A 79 15.33 -3.15 2.76
C ASP A 79 15.11 -1.62 2.82
N VAL A 80 16.12 -0.84 2.45
CA VAL A 80 16.01 0.63 2.36
C VAL A 80 15.00 1.05 1.28
N LEU A 81 15.07 0.44 0.10
CA LEU A 81 14.13 0.73 -0.97
C LEU A 81 12.70 0.34 -0.58
N SER A 82 12.53 -0.81 0.06
CA SER A 82 11.22 -1.27 0.54
C SER A 82 10.65 -0.34 1.62
N TYR A 83 11.49 0.14 2.54
CA TYR A 83 11.08 1.15 3.51
C TYR A 83 10.60 2.44 2.83
N LEU A 84 11.35 2.95 1.86
CA LEU A 84 10.96 4.17 1.14
C LEU A 84 9.67 3.99 0.31
N ARG A 85 9.49 2.81 -0.30
CA ARG A 85 8.23 2.47 -0.98
C ARG A 85 7.06 2.44 0.00
N LEU A 86 7.23 1.81 1.15
CA LEU A 86 6.21 1.77 2.20
C LEU A 86 5.88 3.17 2.72
N ARG A 87 6.85 4.08 2.82
CA ARG A 87 6.58 5.48 3.17
C ARG A 87 5.64 6.17 2.17
N VAL A 88 5.84 5.95 0.87
CA VAL A 88 4.95 6.46 -0.19
C VAL A 88 3.56 5.83 -0.06
N ILE A 89 3.48 4.51 0.05
CA ILE A 89 2.22 3.75 0.16
C ILE A 89 1.42 4.19 1.39
N VAL A 90 2.06 4.25 2.55
CA VAL A 90 1.41 4.65 3.81
C VAL A 90 0.92 6.09 3.74
N CYS A 91 1.71 7.00 3.19
CA CYS A 91 1.30 8.39 2.99
C CYS A 91 0.04 8.49 2.10
N ALA A 92 0.01 7.74 1.00
CA ALA A 92 -1.14 7.69 0.10
C ALA A 92 -2.39 7.13 0.79
N LEU A 93 -2.27 5.98 1.45
CA LEU A 93 -3.38 5.32 2.15
C LEU A 93 -3.95 6.16 3.30
N ASN A 94 -3.11 6.96 3.93
CA ASN A 94 -3.50 7.85 5.04
C ASN A 94 -4.13 9.17 4.58
N GLU A 95 -4.13 9.47 3.28
CA GLU A 95 -4.70 10.71 2.74
C GLU A 95 -4.16 11.96 3.45
N GLY A 96 -2.85 11.97 3.73
CA GLY A 96 -2.16 13.09 4.38
C GLY A 96 -2.12 13.06 5.90
N TRP A 97 -2.78 12.09 6.56
CA TRP A 97 -2.59 11.90 8.01
C TRP A 97 -1.19 11.32 8.29
N ASP A 98 -0.51 11.90 9.28
CA ASP A 98 0.81 11.41 9.75
C ASP A 98 0.79 11.26 11.27
N SER A 99 1.16 10.08 11.77
CA SER A 99 1.21 9.79 13.20
C SER A 99 2.23 10.62 13.99
N ARG A 100 3.10 11.34 13.28
CA ARG A 100 4.10 12.24 13.88
C ARG A 100 3.54 13.61 14.20
N ASP A 101 2.44 14.00 13.58
CA ASP A 101 1.81 15.31 13.74
C ASP A 101 0.92 15.36 14.99
N ASP A 102 0.44 14.19 15.45
CA ASP A 102 -0.36 14.11 16.68
C ASP A 102 0.27 13.13 17.68
N MET A 103 0.80 13.69 18.77
CA MET A 103 1.44 12.91 19.85
C MET A 103 0.45 12.02 20.64
N TYR A 104 -0.85 12.21 20.46
CA TYR A 104 -1.90 11.49 21.20
C TYR A 104 -2.57 10.41 20.35
N GLU A 105 -2.43 10.46 19.02
CA GLU A 105 -3.00 9.45 18.14
C GLU A 105 -2.03 8.27 17.96
N THR A 106 -2.52 7.08 18.31
CA THR A 106 -1.82 5.82 18.01
C THR A 106 -2.25 5.32 16.66
N GLY A 107 -1.29 5.07 15.77
CA GLY A 107 -1.57 4.42 14.49
C GLY A 107 -1.60 2.89 14.61
N PHE A 108 -1.82 2.26 13.48
CA PHE A 108 -1.90 0.80 13.35
C PHE A 108 -0.88 0.32 12.32
N GLY A 109 -0.41 -0.92 12.47
CA GLY A 109 0.47 -1.55 11.50
C GLY A 109 0.17 -3.03 11.33
N PRO A 110 0.52 -3.61 10.18
CA PRO A 110 0.43 -5.04 9.99
C PRO A 110 1.48 -5.75 10.85
N HIS A 111 1.07 -6.84 11.46
CA HIS A 111 1.92 -7.77 12.18
C HIS A 111 1.79 -9.16 11.57
N TYR A 112 2.91 -9.82 11.31
CA TYR A 112 2.97 -11.09 10.63
C TYR A 112 3.29 -12.21 11.63
N ILE A 113 2.37 -13.15 11.81
CA ILE A 113 2.56 -14.35 12.61
C ILE A 113 2.94 -15.48 11.65
N LEU A 114 4.17 -15.95 11.75
CA LEU A 114 4.65 -17.07 10.93
C LEU A 114 3.89 -18.34 11.31
N LEU A 115 3.52 -19.11 10.31
CA LEU A 115 2.80 -20.36 10.44
C LEU A 115 3.62 -21.46 9.80
N ASP A 116 3.71 -22.59 10.48
CA ASP A 116 4.19 -23.80 9.84
C ASP A 116 3.10 -24.38 8.91
N LYS A 117 3.46 -25.44 8.16
CA LYS A 117 2.55 -26.04 7.19
C LYS A 117 1.30 -26.61 7.85
N GLU A 118 1.45 -27.27 9.01
CA GLU A 118 0.34 -27.90 9.71
C GLU A 118 -0.63 -26.86 10.27
N GLU A 119 -0.09 -25.82 10.88
CA GLU A 119 -0.86 -24.66 11.37
C GLU A 119 -1.65 -24.00 10.22
N TYR A 120 -1.00 -23.77 9.07
CA TYR A 120 -1.67 -23.18 7.91
C TYR A 120 -2.78 -24.08 7.36
N GLU A 121 -2.54 -25.39 7.23
CA GLU A 121 -3.54 -26.32 6.70
C GLU A 121 -4.79 -26.41 7.58
N GLN A 122 -4.66 -26.24 8.89
CA GLN A 122 -5.76 -26.27 9.86
C GLN A 122 -6.61 -25.00 9.90
N LEU A 123 -6.16 -23.91 9.26
CA LEU A 123 -6.90 -22.66 9.24
C LEU A 123 -8.22 -22.77 8.47
N SER A 124 -9.21 -22.01 8.92
CA SER A 124 -10.45 -21.80 8.17
C SER A 124 -10.17 -21.08 6.84
N ALA A 125 -11.09 -21.16 5.87
CA ALA A 125 -10.99 -20.44 4.62
C ALA A 125 -10.90 -18.91 4.85
N PHE A 126 -11.61 -18.39 5.85
CA PHE A 126 -11.54 -16.98 6.24
C PHE A 126 -10.15 -16.60 6.76
N ASP A 127 -9.57 -17.42 7.65
CA ASP A 127 -8.23 -17.16 8.18
C ASP A 127 -7.14 -17.28 7.09
N LYS A 128 -7.29 -18.24 6.17
CA LYS A 128 -6.39 -18.37 5.01
C LYS A 128 -6.41 -17.14 4.10
N ALA A 129 -7.56 -16.49 3.95
CA ALA A 129 -7.67 -15.22 3.24
C ALA A 129 -6.90 -14.07 3.91
N MET A 130 -6.58 -14.20 5.21
CA MET A 130 -5.74 -13.25 5.96
C MET A 130 -4.25 -13.66 5.98
N CYS A 131 -3.86 -14.64 5.20
CA CYS A 131 -2.48 -15.10 5.11
C CYS A 131 -1.83 -14.65 3.80
N VAL A 132 -0.53 -14.49 3.85
CA VAL A 132 0.33 -14.26 2.69
C VAL A 132 1.42 -15.30 2.66
N GLU A 133 1.80 -15.70 1.46
CA GLU A 133 3.00 -16.51 1.26
C GLU A 133 4.23 -15.60 1.33
N LEU A 134 5.12 -15.89 2.25
CA LEU A 134 6.34 -15.10 2.42
C LEU A 134 7.46 -15.56 1.49
N TRP A 135 7.79 -16.84 1.51
CA TRP A 135 8.80 -17.49 0.63
C TRP A 135 8.61 -18.98 0.65
N THR A 136 9.32 -19.65 -0.24
CA THR A 136 9.45 -21.10 -0.25
C THR A 136 10.78 -21.46 0.39
N ASP A 137 10.79 -22.42 1.30
CA ASP A 137 12.01 -22.91 1.92
C ASP A 137 12.89 -23.72 0.94
N VAL A 138 14.01 -24.24 1.44
CA VAL A 138 14.96 -25.05 0.63
C VAL A 138 14.38 -26.38 0.11
N ASP A 139 13.32 -26.86 0.75
CA ASP A 139 12.62 -28.10 0.38
C ASP A 139 11.40 -27.83 -0.53
N GLY A 140 11.19 -26.59 -0.92
CA GLY A 140 10.07 -26.15 -1.78
C GLY A 140 8.74 -26.02 -1.03
N VAL A 141 8.77 -25.94 0.31
CA VAL A 141 7.57 -25.75 1.13
C VAL A 141 7.30 -24.27 1.32
N PRO A 142 6.11 -23.77 0.96
CA PRO A 142 5.77 -22.37 1.16
C PRO A 142 5.59 -22.05 2.64
N LEU A 143 6.28 -21.01 3.11
CA LEU A 143 6.08 -20.44 4.43
C LEU A 143 5.01 -19.37 4.37
N HIS A 144 4.01 -19.51 5.21
CA HIS A 144 2.89 -18.57 5.30
C HIS A 144 3.00 -17.69 6.54
N ALA A 145 2.42 -16.50 6.46
CA ALA A 145 2.20 -15.67 7.63
C ALA A 145 0.76 -15.16 7.67
N LYS A 146 0.14 -15.26 8.83
CA LYS A 146 -1.16 -14.64 9.11
C LYS A 146 -0.95 -13.18 9.46
N ILE A 147 -1.72 -12.30 8.80
CA ILE A 147 -1.67 -10.88 9.07
C ILE A 147 -2.63 -10.54 10.20
N CYS A 148 -2.08 -9.97 11.24
CA CYS A 148 -2.79 -9.35 12.35
C CYS A 148 -2.55 -7.84 12.31
N VAL A 149 -3.33 -7.09 13.06
CA VAL A 149 -3.15 -5.64 13.19
C VAL A 149 -2.74 -5.35 14.62
N CYS A 150 -1.68 -4.58 14.80
CA CYS A 150 -1.25 -4.10 16.11
C CYS A 150 -1.28 -2.56 16.16
N LYS A 151 -1.44 -2.02 17.38
CA LYS A 151 -1.21 -0.60 17.62
C LYS A 151 0.28 -0.31 17.60
N LEU A 152 0.65 0.77 16.91
CA LEU A 152 2.02 1.26 16.86
C LEU A 152 2.18 2.45 17.81
N CYS A 153 3.39 2.60 18.36
CA CYS A 153 3.74 3.80 19.09
C CYS A 153 3.59 5.04 18.18
N PHE A 154 3.24 6.17 18.79
CA PHE A 154 3.20 7.44 18.07
C PHE A 154 4.55 7.73 17.40
N GLY A 155 4.53 8.51 16.34
CA GLY A 155 5.72 8.87 15.57
C GLY A 155 6.27 7.77 14.67
N ASN A 156 5.58 6.61 14.57
CA ASN A 156 5.97 5.57 13.64
C ASN A 156 5.62 5.99 12.20
N ALA A 157 6.64 6.18 11.40
CA ALA A 157 6.51 6.65 10.02
C ALA A 157 5.75 5.71 9.08
N LEU A 158 5.51 4.46 9.48
CA LEU A 158 4.72 3.46 8.76
C LEU A 158 3.38 3.17 9.42
N ALA A 159 2.94 4.03 10.34
CA ALA A 159 1.65 3.90 10.98
C ALA A 159 0.52 4.27 10.01
N LEU A 160 -0.52 3.46 10.01
CA LEU A 160 -1.75 3.66 9.27
C LEU A 160 -2.85 4.15 10.23
N ARG A 161 -3.72 5.01 9.71
CA ARG A 161 -4.73 5.68 10.52
C ARG A 161 -5.77 4.74 11.11
N THR A 162 -6.10 3.65 10.39
CA THR A 162 -7.11 2.70 10.84
C THR A 162 -6.62 1.24 10.79
N PRO A 163 -7.23 0.34 11.58
CA PRO A 163 -6.92 -1.09 11.52
C PRO A 163 -7.20 -1.72 10.15
N GLU A 164 -8.23 -1.23 9.45
CA GLU A 164 -8.64 -1.70 8.12
C GLU A 164 -7.55 -1.39 7.09
N LEU A 165 -7.03 -0.15 7.09
CA LEU A 165 -5.91 0.24 6.25
C LEU A 165 -4.65 -0.56 6.57
N ALA A 166 -4.38 -0.84 7.84
CA ALA A 166 -3.24 -1.64 8.23
C ALA A 166 -3.35 -3.09 7.74
N ARG A 167 -4.52 -3.69 7.82
CA ARG A 167 -4.78 -5.02 7.26
C ARG A 167 -4.64 -5.02 5.74
N TYR A 168 -5.26 -4.04 5.08
CA TYR A 168 -5.17 -3.88 3.64
C TYR A 168 -3.72 -3.74 3.18
N ALA A 169 -2.96 -2.84 3.79
CA ALA A 169 -1.56 -2.62 3.45
C ALA A 169 -0.71 -3.89 3.64
N GLY A 170 -0.93 -4.62 4.73
CA GLY A 170 -0.23 -5.87 5.00
C GLY A 170 -0.51 -6.97 3.97
N LEU A 171 -1.74 -7.05 3.45
CA LEU A 171 -2.11 -8.00 2.41
C LEU A 171 -1.64 -7.55 1.03
N GLN A 172 -2.00 -6.32 0.65
CA GLN A 172 -1.78 -5.80 -0.69
C GLN A 172 -0.30 -5.54 -1.00
N PHE A 173 0.45 -5.08 0.00
CA PHE A 173 1.86 -4.72 -0.13
C PHE A 173 2.78 -5.65 0.68
N ALA A 174 2.36 -6.90 0.82
CA ALA A 174 3.10 -7.92 1.57
C ALA A 174 4.55 -8.07 1.10
N ARG A 175 4.82 -7.86 -0.19
CA ARG A 175 6.17 -7.92 -0.75
C ARG A 175 7.10 -6.87 -0.13
N GLU A 176 6.65 -5.64 -0.03
CA GLU A 176 7.42 -4.53 0.55
C GLU A 176 7.67 -4.75 2.04
N TYR A 177 6.67 -5.19 2.78
CA TYR A 177 6.82 -5.55 4.20
C TYR A 177 7.77 -6.74 4.39
N LYS A 178 7.67 -7.76 3.55
CA LYS A 178 8.53 -8.93 3.55
C LYS A 178 10.01 -8.53 3.40
N CYS A 179 10.34 -7.71 2.40
CA CYS A 179 11.70 -7.26 2.16
C CYS A 179 12.25 -6.41 3.33
N LEU A 180 11.39 -5.58 3.94
CA LEU A 180 11.77 -4.76 5.09
C LEU A 180 12.00 -5.60 6.35
N LEU A 181 11.09 -6.53 6.68
CA LEU A 181 11.09 -7.22 7.95
C LEU A 181 12.06 -8.41 7.98
N PHE A 182 12.21 -9.10 6.86
CA PHE A 182 12.95 -10.36 6.81
C PHE A 182 14.28 -10.27 6.04
N ARG A 183 14.65 -9.10 5.52
CA ARG A 183 15.88 -8.87 4.73
C ARG A 183 16.10 -9.91 3.63
N ILE A 184 15.04 -10.31 2.96
CA ILE A 184 15.12 -11.32 1.93
C ILE A 184 15.76 -10.70 0.69
N GLN A 185 17.00 -11.13 0.41
CA GLN A 185 17.74 -10.75 -0.78
C GLN A 185 17.21 -11.57 -1.97
N GLY A 186 16.85 -10.89 -3.04
CA GLY A 186 16.65 -11.47 -4.36
C GLY A 186 15.19 -11.81 -4.70
N PHE A 187 14.61 -10.93 -5.45
CA PHE A 187 13.61 -11.25 -6.47
C PHE A 187 13.94 -10.46 -7.74
#